data_0239656302717f807613a5f778c8d460
#
_entry.id   0239656302717f807613a5f778c8d460
#
_cell.length_a   1.000
_cell.length_b   1.000
_cell.length_c   1.000
_cell.angle_alpha   90.00
_cell.angle_beta   90.00
_cell.angle_gamma   90.00
#
_symmetry.space_group_name_H-M   'P 1'
#
loop_
_entity.id
_entity.type
_entity.pdbx_description
1 polymer ?
#
loop_
_entity_poly.entity_id
_entity_poly.type
_entity_poly.pdbx_seq_one_letter_code
_entity_poly.pdbx_strand_id
1 'polypeptide(L)'
;MTATEAPAGASLPQPRENLSPFAVAGQILCVLVPIAIWFSPLDLAPQTKHGFAILAFMVIAWITEATEFALSGFIGCFLFWALGVVKFDVAFSGFSDSTAWFLFAAMLIGLVASTSGLARRLAYTIMLHVGATYPRILLGLIVTDFLLTFIVPSGLARVVILASIAMALTEAFRAARGSNIARGMFLILTYTGNIFDKMILAGAGAITAAGAMTKFGGIEVLWGVWLFAFLPCSIVTVLAAWRLTLWLYPPEQDGLSRGHEYFQTELKKMGPWSVAETKAALLVGCAIALWVTDFWHHIPPTMVALGIGLAALLPRIGVLGPDDMRRLNYMPVFFVAEAVSMGNVLEATKGLNVLTTVVFHWIEPYLTNIFSITAILYWVAFVYHFLLASEISMLGTSIPLVMDYAKTHGLNPLQLGLIWTFAAGGKLFAYQSGVLIVGYSYGYFEARDLVRVGAWLTVIEFVVLMLLVPFYWPLLGIH
;
A
#
# COMPACT_ATOMS: atom_id res chain seq x y z
N MET A 1 0.66 20.27 -42.16
CA MET A 1 1.60 19.33 -41.50
C MET A 1 2.29 20.10 -40.37
N THR A 2 1.72 20.08 -39.19
CA THR A 2 2.31 20.64 -37.97
C THR A 2 2.39 19.48 -36.98
N ALA A 3 3.62 19.09 -36.66
CA ALA A 3 3.90 18.04 -35.70
C ALA A 3 3.37 18.44 -34.32
N THR A 4 2.41 17.68 -33.83
CA THR A 4 1.92 17.80 -32.44
C THR A 4 2.95 17.14 -31.53
N GLU A 5 3.64 17.92 -30.74
CA GLU A 5 4.58 17.44 -29.71
C GLU A 5 3.83 16.52 -28.74
N ALA A 6 4.32 15.29 -28.60
CA ALA A 6 3.87 14.35 -27.59
C ALA A 6 4.16 14.91 -26.17
N PRO A 7 3.30 14.68 -25.16
CA PRO A 7 3.59 15.11 -23.81
C PRO A 7 4.88 14.42 -23.32
N ALA A 8 5.78 15.23 -22.81
CA ALA A 8 7.08 14.82 -22.30
C ALA A 8 6.92 13.64 -21.33
N GLY A 9 7.60 12.54 -21.64
CA GLY A 9 7.68 11.38 -20.79
C GLY A 9 8.14 11.78 -19.39
N ALA A 10 7.63 11.10 -18.38
CA ALA A 10 8.11 11.24 -17.01
C ALA A 10 9.64 11.05 -17.06
N SER A 11 10.37 12.12 -16.75
CA SER A 11 11.82 12.08 -16.66
C SER A 11 12.17 11.00 -15.63
N LEU A 12 13.05 10.09 -16.00
CA LEU A 12 13.72 9.19 -15.06
C LEU A 12 14.16 10.04 -13.86
N PRO A 13 13.98 9.57 -12.62
CA PRO A 13 14.45 10.30 -11.46
C PRO A 13 15.94 10.60 -11.67
N GLN A 14 16.28 11.88 -11.75
CA GLN A 14 17.66 12.32 -11.86
C GLN A 14 18.42 11.78 -10.63
N PRO A 15 19.68 11.35 -10.75
CA PRO A 15 20.47 10.99 -9.59
C PRO A 15 20.39 12.14 -8.59
N ARG A 16 20.00 11.86 -7.35
CA ARG A 16 19.95 12.88 -6.28
C ARG A 16 21.38 13.37 -6.09
N GLU A 17 21.72 14.52 -6.65
CA GLU A 17 23.07 15.11 -6.58
C GLU A 17 23.51 15.45 -5.15
N ASN A 18 22.55 15.51 -4.19
CA ASN A 18 22.84 15.73 -2.76
C ASN A 18 22.09 14.71 -1.93
N LEU A 19 22.76 13.64 -1.52
CA LEU A 19 22.27 12.73 -0.51
C LEU A 19 22.06 13.46 0.82
N SER A 20 20.96 13.20 1.51
CA SER A 20 20.78 13.73 2.85
C SER A 20 21.90 13.22 3.78
N PRO A 21 22.31 13.98 4.82
CA PRO A 21 23.29 13.48 5.80
C PRO A 21 22.87 12.14 6.43
N PHE A 22 21.57 11.90 6.54
CA PHE A 22 21.00 10.66 7.04
C PHE A 22 21.23 9.48 6.06
N ALA A 23 21.07 9.70 4.76
CA ALA A 23 21.36 8.68 3.75
C ALA A 23 22.85 8.35 3.66
N VAL A 24 23.74 9.36 3.81
CA VAL A 24 25.18 9.15 3.86
C VAL A 24 25.60 8.33 5.10
N ALA A 25 25.04 8.66 6.27
CA ALA A 25 25.25 7.85 7.47
C ALA A 25 24.73 6.42 7.27
N GLY A 26 23.58 6.28 6.60
CA GLY A 26 23.00 4.99 6.22
C GLY A 26 23.95 4.14 5.35
N GLN A 27 24.57 4.74 4.35
CA GLN A 27 25.53 4.03 3.49
C GLN A 27 26.73 3.48 4.29
N ILE A 28 27.23 4.24 5.25
CA ILE A 28 28.29 3.80 6.15
C ILE A 28 27.80 2.65 7.04
N LEU A 29 26.63 2.79 7.64
CA LEU A 29 26.03 1.76 8.50
C LEU A 29 25.69 0.47 7.72
N CYS A 30 25.30 0.57 6.44
CA CYS A 30 25.10 -0.58 5.55
C CYS A 30 26.35 -1.44 5.35
N VAL A 31 27.54 -0.92 5.63
CA VAL A 31 28.79 -1.66 5.57
C VAL A 31 29.27 -2.08 6.95
N LEU A 32 29.30 -1.15 7.89
CA LEU A 32 29.91 -1.40 9.21
C LEU A 32 29.09 -2.38 10.06
N VAL A 33 27.76 -2.25 10.08
CA VAL A 33 26.89 -3.10 10.91
C VAL A 33 26.90 -4.55 10.43
N PRO A 34 26.71 -4.86 9.12
CA PRO A 34 26.85 -6.22 8.61
C PRO A 34 28.21 -6.85 8.92
N ILE A 35 29.31 -6.13 8.74
CA ILE A 35 30.65 -6.60 9.07
C ILE A 35 30.77 -6.91 10.59
N ALA A 36 30.28 -6.01 11.42
CA ALA A 36 30.30 -6.22 12.88
C ALA A 36 29.51 -7.48 13.29
N ILE A 37 28.31 -7.70 12.71
CA ILE A 37 27.50 -8.91 12.97
C ILE A 37 28.23 -10.15 12.44
N TRP A 38 28.80 -10.10 11.25
CA TRP A 38 29.48 -11.23 10.61
C TRP A 38 30.63 -11.80 11.46
N PHE A 39 31.44 -10.92 12.02
CA PHE A 39 32.60 -11.27 12.87
C PHE A 39 32.29 -11.27 14.35
N SER A 40 31.05 -11.00 14.78
CA SER A 40 30.67 -10.98 16.18
C SER A 40 30.82 -12.36 16.87
N PRO A 41 31.09 -12.42 18.17
CA PRO A 41 31.14 -13.64 18.92
C PRO A 41 29.75 -14.16 19.36
N LEU A 42 28.73 -13.92 18.56
CA LEU A 42 27.38 -14.41 18.85
C LEU A 42 27.35 -15.93 18.77
N ASP A 43 26.73 -16.56 19.77
CA ASP A 43 26.53 -18.00 19.84
C ASP A 43 25.33 -18.43 18.96
N LEU A 44 25.52 -18.31 17.66
CA LEU A 44 24.58 -18.65 16.63
C LEU A 44 25.25 -19.51 15.56
N ALA A 45 24.47 -20.38 14.92
CA ALA A 45 24.97 -21.10 13.76
C ALA A 45 25.52 -20.11 12.70
N PRO A 46 26.67 -20.42 12.05
CA PRO A 46 27.29 -19.49 11.10
C PRO A 46 26.33 -18.99 10.03
N GLN A 47 25.49 -19.86 9.46
CA GLN A 47 24.50 -19.49 8.45
C GLN A 47 23.46 -18.51 8.97
N THR A 48 22.98 -18.70 10.20
CA THR A 48 22.02 -17.79 10.85
C THR A 48 22.66 -16.42 11.09
N LYS A 49 23.89 -16.40 11.64
CA LYS A 49 24.63 -15.16 11.93
C LYS A 49 24.94 -14.38 10.66
N HIS A 50 25.44 -15.05 9.62
CA HIS A 50 25.70 -14.43 8.33
C HIS A 50 24.41 -13.98 7.63
N GLY A 51 23.33 -14.73 7.78
CA GLY A 51 21.99 -14.31 7.35
C GLY A 51 21.56 -13.01 8.00
N PHE A 52 21.77 -12.86 9.32
CA PHE A 52 21.46 -11.61 10.03
C PHE A 52 22.35 -10.44 9.61
N ALA A 53 23.60 -10.68 9.26
CA ALA A 53 24.46 -9.63 8.74
C ALA A 53 23.91 -9.03 7.44
N ILE A 54 23.50 -9.88 6.49
CA ILE A 54 22.93 -9.43 5.21
C ILE A 54 21.52 -8.83 5.41
N LEU A 55 20.70 -9.42 6.29
CA LEU A 55 19.42 -8.84 6.69
C LEU A 55 19.60 -7.41 7.24
N ALA A 56 20.58 -7.20 8.11
CA ALA A 56 20.88 -5.88 8.66
C ALA A 56 21.25 -4.88 7.56
N PHE A 57 22.03 -5.30 6.55
CA PHE A 57 22.29 -4.47 5.37
C PHE A 57 20.99 -4.04 4.68
N MET A 58 20.10 -4.99 4.35
CA MET A 58 18.84 -4.69 3.66
C MET A 58 17.95 -3.75 4.47
N VAL A 59 17.76 -4.07 5.76
CA VAL A 59 16.90 -3.28 6.65
C VAL A 59 17.47 -1.86 6.87
N ILE A 60 18.78 -1.72 7.09
CA ILE A 60 19.41 -0.39 7.23
C ILE A 60 19.27 0.41 5.95
N ALA A 61 19.48 -0.21 4.77
CA ALA A 61 19.33 0.45 3.50
C ALA A 61 17.87 0.95 3.30
N TRP A 62 16.89 0.18 3.72
CA TRP A 62 15.47 0.53 3.64
C TRP A 62 15.06 1.61 4.65
N ILE A 63 15.59 1.58 5.88
CA ILE A 63 15.31 2.61 6.91
C ILE A 63 15.91 3.96 6.51
N THR A 64 17.14 3.95 6.02
CA THR A 64 17.91 5.16 5.76
C THR A 64 17.77 5.71 4.35
N GLU A 65 17.04 4.98 3.48
CA GLU A 65 17.00 5.28 2.05
C GLU A 65 18.40 5.46 1.43
N ALA A 66 19.38 4.68 1.93
CA ALA A 66 20.77 4.74 1.50
C ALA A 66 20.94 4.42 0.00
N THR A 67 20.02 3.64 -0.54
CA THR A 67 19.86 3.35 -1.96
C THR A 67 18.38 3.06 -2.27
N GLU A 68 18.04 2.91 -3.53
CA GLU A 68 16.69 2.54 -3.97
C GLU A 68 16.29 1.16 -3.37
N PHE A 69 15.01 1.02 -2.96
CA PHE A 69 14.53 -0.14 -2.20
C PHE A 69 14.75 -1.48 -2.91
N ALA A 70 14.35 -1.60 -4.18
CA ALA A 70 14.53 -2.83 -4.92
C ALA A 70 16.03 -3.10 -5.21
N LEU A 71 16.84 -2.08 -5.46
CA LEU A 71 18.27 -2.28 -5.66
C LEU A 71 18.96 -2.87 -4.42
N SER A 72 18.64 -2.37 -3.23
CA SER A 72 19.19 -2.93 -1.98
C SER A 72 18.70 -4.35 -1.72
N GLY A 73 17.44 -4.64 -2.07
CA GLY A 73 16.90 -5.99 -2.01
C GLY A 73 17.61 -6.97 -2.94
N PHE A 74 17.87 -6.58 -4.22
CA PHE A 74 18.66 -7.38 -5.15
C PHE A 74 20.07 -7.64 -4.64
N ILE A 75 20.74 -6.60 -4.12
CA ILE A 75 22.08 -6.76 -3.52
C ILE A 75 22.02 -7.76 -2.37
N GLY A 76 20.99 -7.68 -1.50
CA GLY A 76 20.80 -8.62 -0.40
C GLY A 76 20.61 -10.06 -0.88
N CYS A 77 19.73 -10.30 -1.84
CA CYS A 77 19.52 -11.61 -2.44
C CYS A 77 20.82 -12.15 -3.08
N PHE A 78 21.56 -11.31 -3.81
CA PHE A 78 22.86 -11.68 -4.37
C PHE A 78 23.88 -12.05 -3.27
N LEU A 79 23.96 -11.27 -2.19
CA LEU A 79 24.89 -11.52 -1.09
C LEU A 79 24.56 -12.83 -0.34
N PHE A 80 23.27 -13.15 -0.11
CA PHE A 80 22.87 -14.44 0.48
C PHE A 80 23.41 -15.63 -0.31
N TRP A 81 23.41 -15.54 -1.64
CA TRP A 81 23.94 -16.58 -2.50
C TRP A 81 25.48 -16.51 -2.62
N ALA A 82 26.02 -15.35 -2.97
CA ALA A 82 27.45 -15.19 -3.27
C ALA A 82 28.37 -15.48 -2.08
N LEU A 83 27.90 -15.19 -0.86
CA LEU A 83 28.64 -15.47 0.37
C LEU A 83 28.31 -16.86 0.95
N GLY A 84 27.55 -17.69 0.23
CA GLY A 84 27.30 -19.09 0.59
C GLY A 84 26.40 -19.28 1.81
N VAL A 85 25.57 -18.27 2.16
CA VAL A 85 24.58 -18.40 3.26
C VAL A 85 23.51 -19.40 2.90
N VAL A 86 22.96 -19.29 1.67
CA VAL A 86 21.98 -20.23 1.09
C VAL A 86 22.27 -20.44 -0.40
N LYS A 87 21.59 -21.42 -0.99
CA LYS A 87 21.65 -21.67 -2.45
C LYS A 87 20.90 -20.59 -3.23
N PHE A 88 21.17 -20.48 -4.54
CA PHE A 88 20.54 -19.50 -5.43
C PHE A 88 19.00 -19.59 -5.42
N ASP A 89 18.47 -20.81 -5.51
CA ASP A 89 17.02 -21.08 -5.51
C ASP A 89 16.32 -20.57 -4.26
N VAL A 90 16.98 -20.59 -3.10
CA VAL A 90 16.44 -20.03 -1.84
C VAL A 90 16.63 -18.50 -1.81
N ALA A 91 17.82 -18.01 -2.21
CA ALA A 91 18.14 -16.58 -2.19
C ALA A 91 17.21 -15.75 -3.09
N PHE A 92 16.73 -16.32 -4.21
CA PHE A 92 15.84 -15.68 -5.17
C PHE A 92 14.45 -16.31 -5.22
N SER A 93 14.06 -17.06 -4.20
CA SER A 93 12.79 -17.82 -4.17
C SER A 93 11.53 -16.98 -4.28
N GLY A 94 11.57 -15.72 -3.83
CA GLY A 94 10.41 -14.81 -3.92
C GLY A 94 10.06 -14.41 -5.37
N PHE A 95 11.00 -14.53 -6.32
CA PHE A 95 10.72 -14.27 -7.74
C PHE A 95 9.85 -15.35 -8.40
N SER A 96 9.80 -16.54 -7.81
CA SER A 96 8.87 -17.62 -8.19
C SER A 96 7.62 -17.66 -7.31
N ASP A 97 7.51 -16.77 -6.32
CA ASP A 97 6.35 -16.71 -5.42
C ASP A 97 5.17 -15.99 -6.07
N SER A 98 3.96 -16.49 -5.83
CA SER A 98 2.73 -15.95 -6.41
C SER A 98 2.42 -14.52 -5.98
N THR A 99 2.96 -14.06 -4.84
CA THR A 99 2.74 -12.71 -4.29
C THR A 99 3.27 -11.62 -5.21
N ALA A 100 4.48 -11.78 -5.75
CA ALA A 100 5.06 -10.84 -6.69
C ALA A 100 4.25 -10.75 -7.99
N TRP A 101 3.79 -11.89 -8.49
CA TRP A 101 2.95 -11.99 -9.69
C TRP A 101 1.54 -11.43 -9.48
N PHE A 102 1.00 -11.56 -8.27
CA PHE A 102 -0.26 -10.91 -7.92
C PHE A 102 -0.14 -9.39 -8.01
N LEU A 103 0.93 -8.81 -7.44
CA LEU A 103 1.15 -7.37 -7.54
C LEU A 103 1.32 -6.91 -9.00
N PHE A 104 2.10 -7.63 -9.80
CA PHE A 104 2.24 -7.35 -11.23
C PHE A 104 0.87 -7.34 -11.94
N ALA A 105 0.05 -8.34 -11.70
CA ALA A 105 -1.29 -8.45 -12.31
C ALA A 105 -2.24 -7.33 -11.84
N ALA A 106 -2.22 -6.99 -10.55
CA ALA A 106 -2.99 -5.88 -10.02
C ALA A 106 -2.59 -4.54 -10.67
N MET A 107 -1.29 -4.34 -10.92
CA MET A 107 -0.81 -3.15 -11.64
C MET A 107 -1.30 -3.13 -13.11
N LEU A 108 -1.39 -4.27 -13.80
CA LEU A 108 -1.98 -4.36 -15.14
C LEU A 108 -3.46 -3.95 -15.12
N ILE A 109 -4.24 -4.46 -14.16
CA ILE A 109 -5.66 -4.10 -14.00
C ILE A 109 -5.81 -2.59 -13.75
N GLY A 110 -4.99 -2.01 -12.90
CA GLY A 110 -4.97 -0.56 -12.67
C GLY A 110 -4.64 0.25 -13.94
N LEU A 111 -3.71 -0.26 -14.75
CA LEU A 111 -3.34 0.36 -16.01
C LEU A 111 -4.48 0.30 -17.03
N VAL A 112 -5.23 -0.80 -17.09
CA VAL A 112 -6.46 -0.94 -17.92
C VAL A 112 -7.45 0.19 -17.62
N ALA A 113 -7.74 0.42 -16.34
CA ALA A 113 -8.69 1.45 -15.92
C ALA A 113 -8.21 2.88 -16.23
N SER A 114 -6.91 3.11 -16.10
CA SER A 114 -6.29 4.43 -16.31
C SER A 114 -6.18 4.77 -17.80
N THR A 115 -5.68 3.84 -18.62
CA THR A 115 -5.46 4.07 -20.07
C THR A 115 -6.75 4.13 -20.87
N SER A 116 -7.77 3.35 -20.49
CA SER A 116 -9.08 3.38 -21.14
C SER A 116 -9.86 4.67 -20.95
N GLY A 117 -9.56 5.45 -19.88
CA GLY A 117 -10.36 6.60 -19.46
C GLY A 117 -11.49 6.26 -18.47
N LEU A 118 -11.74 4.96 -18.20
CA LEU A 118 -12.83 4.50 -17.32
C LEU A 118 -12.77 5.17 -15.94
N ALA A 119 -11.59 5.18 -15.32
CA ALA A 119 -11.40 5.77 -13.99
C ALA A 119 -11.74 7.26 -13.96
N ARG A 120 -11.35 8.01 -15.00
CA ARG A 120 -11.63 9.45 -15.11
C ARG A 120 -13.12 9.70 -15.33
N ARG A 121 -13.78 8.92 -16.19
CA ARG A 121 -15.23 9.04 -16.42
C ARG A 121 -16.00 8.78 -15.15
N LEU A 122 -15.67 7.74 -14.41
CA LEU A 122 -16.30 7.41 -13.13
C LEU A 122 -16.15 8.58 -12.15
N ALA A 123 -14.95 9.10 -12.01
CA ALA A 123 -14.65 10.22 -11.11
C ALA A 123 -15.50 11.45 -11.42
N TYR A 124 -15.54 11.88 -12.68
CA TYR A 124 -16.35 13.04 -13.09
C TYR A 124 -17.86 12.80 -12.94
N THR A 125 -18.32 11.57 -13.20
CA THR A 125 -19.73 11.21 -13.03
C THR A 125 -20.16 11.31 -11.57
N ILE A 126 -19.35 10.81 -10.63
CA ILE A 126 -19.63 10.89 -9.20
C ILE A 126 -19.63 12.35 -8.73
N MET A 127 -18.59 13.10 -9.10
CA MET A 127 -18.46 14.51 -8.71
C MET A 127 -19.61 15.37 -9.22
N LEU A 128 -20.17 15.05 -10.40
CA LEU A 128 -21.33 15.73 -10.95
C LEU A 128 -22.59 15.58 -10.06
N HIS A 129 -22.75 14.43 -9.38
CA HIS A 129 -23.94 14.12 -8.58
C HIS A 129 -23.84 14.55 -7.12
N VAL A 130 -22.63 14.74 -6.58
CA VAL A 130 -22.45 15.03 -5.15
C VAL A 130 -22.80 16.46 -4.77
N GLY A 131 -22.68 17.42 -5.69
CA GLY A 131 -22.99 18.82 -5.46
C GLY A 131 -21.77 19.71 -5.17
N ALA A 132 -22.02 21.02 -5.05
CA ALA A 132 -20.98 22.05 -5.15
C ALA A 132 -20.59 22.73 -3.84
N THR A 133 -21.06 22.27 -2.67
CA THR A 133 -20.61 22.79 -1.36
C THR A 133 -19.33 22.09 -0.91
N TYR A 134 -18.47 22.81 -0.19
CA TYR A 134 -17.20 22.25 0.25
C TYR A 134 -17.32 20.89 1.00
N PRO A 135 -18.21 20.71 1.98
CA PRO A 135 -18.39 19.42 2.64
C PRO A 135 -18.79 18.30 1.66
N ARG A 136 -19.65 18.62 0.69
CA ARG A 136 -20.06 17.65 -0.35
C ARG A 136 -18.94 17.32 -1.31
N ILE A 137 -18.12 18.30 -1.69
CA ILE A 137 -16.95 18.07 -2.55
C ILE A 137 -15.96 17.12 -1.86
N LEU A 138 -15.65 17.33 -0.58
CA LEU A 138 -14.82 16.39 0.18
C LEU A 138 -15.44 14.99 0.20
N LEU A 139 -16.74 14.88 0.45
CA LEU A 139 -17.44 13.59 0.40
C LEU A 139 -17.42 12.98 -1.01
N GLY A 140 -17.53 13.80 -2.04
CA GLY A 140 -17.42 13.37 -3.45
C GLY A 140 -16.07 12.78 -3.77
N LEU A 141 -14.99 13.40 -3.30
CA LEU A 141 -13.63 12.86 -3.44
C LEU A 141 -13.50 11.51 -2.73
N ILE A 142 -14.07 11.38 -1.52
CA ILE A 142 -14.08 10.13 -0.74
C ILE A 142 -14.84 9.03 -1.49
N VAL A 143 -16.07 9.30 -1.93
CA VAL A 143 -16.90 8.32 -2.66
C VAL A 143 -16.24 7.93 -3.97
N THR A 144 -15.63 8.90 -4.65
CA THR A 144 -14.88 8.63 -5.88
C THR A 144 -13.70 7.70 -5.61
N ASP A 145 -12.90 7.97 -4.58
CA ASP A 145 -11.75 7.14 -4.22
C ASP A 145 -12.19 5.73 -3.78
N PHE A 146 -13.25 5.64 -2.99
CA PHE A 146 -13.84 4.36 -2.58
C PHE A 146 -14.20 3.49 -3.78
N LEU A 147 -14.93 4.04 -4.76
CA LEU A 147 -15.33 3.30 -5.95
C LEU A 147 -14.14 3.03 -6.89
N LEU A 148 -13.22 3.99 -7.01
CA LEU A 148 -11.98 3.79 -7.77
C LEU A 148 -11.09 2.71 -7.14
N THR A 149 -11.16 2.46 -5.85
CA THR A 149 -10.37 1.43 -5.16
C THR A 149 -10.60 0.04 -5.76
N PHE A 150 -11.81 -0.27 -6.15
CA PHE A 150 -12.15 -1.54 -6.80
C PHE A 150 -11.68 -1.63 -8.27
N ILE A 151 -11.44 -0.50 -8.91
CA ILE A 151 -11.14 -0.40 -10.35
C ILE A 151 -9.65 -0.12 -10.58
N VAL A 152 -9.05 0.71 -9.73
CA VAL A 152 -7.64 1.11 -9.75
C VAL A 152 -6.99 0.67 -8.45
N PRO A 153 -6.39 -0.53 -8.40
CA PRO A 153 -5.84 -1.08 -7.16
C PRO A 153 -4.70 -0.26 -6.54
N SER A 154 -4.06 0.60 -7.31
CA SER A 154 -2.94 1.43 -6.84
C SER A 154 -3.43 2.74 -6.20
N GLY A 155 -3.23 2.90 -4.90
CA GLY A 155 -3.50 4.15 -4.18
C GLY A 155 -2.73 5.34 -4.75
N LEU A 156 -1.50 5.13 -5.21
CA LEU A 156 -0.71 6.15 -5.92
C LEU A 156 -1.43 6.68 -7.15
N ALA A 157 -1.90 5.78 -8.01
CA ALA A 157 -2.60 6.16 -9.24
C ALA A 157 -3.93 6.88 -8.94
N ARG A 158 -4.67 6.43 -7.91
CA ARG A 158 -5.93 7.08 -7.50
C ARG A 158 -5.69 8.50 -7.01
N VAL A 159 -4.67 8.70 -6.15
CA VAL A 159 -4.31 10.05 -5.68
C VAL A 159 -3.95 10.98 -6.84
N VAL A 160 -3.22 10.52 -7.85
CA VAL A 160 -2.90 11.34 -9.05
C VAL A 160 -4.17 11.73 -9.81
N ILE A 161 -5.10 10.79 -10.01
CA ILE A 161 -6.39 11.07 -10.67
C ILE A 161 -7.18 12.10 -9.88
N LEU A 162 -7.34 11.89 -8.56
CA LEU A 162 -8.11 12.79 -7.70
C LEU A 162 -7.43 14.15 -7.52
N ALA A 163 -6.11 14.21 -7.48
CA ALA A 163 -5.36 15.45 -7.40
C ALA A 163 -5.60 16.34 -8.64
N SER A 164 -5.71 15.75 -9.83
CA SER A 164 -6.04 16.52 -11.03
C SER A 164 -7.43 17.19 -10.93
N ILE A 165 -8.39 16.51 -10.32
CA ILE A 165 -9.72 17.04 -10.04
C ILE A 165 -9.67 18.12 -8.96
N ALA A 166 -8.95 17.86 -7.87
CA ALA A 166 -8.78 18.80 -6.76
C ALA A 166 -8.09 20.10 -7.22
N MET A 167 -7.08 20.02 -8.11
CA MET A 167 -6.44 21.21 -8.70
C MET A 167 -7.45 22.03 -9.50
N ALA A 168 -8.22 21.43 -10.37
CA ALA A 168 -9.24 22.12 -11.13
C ALA A 168 -10.32 22.77 -10.23
N LEU A 169 -10.68 22.08 -9.14
CA LEU A 169 -11.59 22.64 -8.13
C LEU A 169 -10.95 23.83 -7.38
N THR A 170 -9.66 23.76 -7.00
CA THR A 170 -8.98 24.90 -6.36
C THR A 170 -8.95 26.12 -7.26
N GLU A 171 -8.73 25.96 -8.56
CA GLU A 171 -8.82 27.05 -9.54
C GLU A 171 -10.26 27.60 -9.63
N ALA A 172 -11.27 26.73 -9.68
CA ALA A 172 -12.67 27.14 -9.75
C ALA A 172 -13.13 27.89 -8.47
N PHE A 173 -12.61 27.51 -7.30
CA PHE A 173 -12.80 28.24 -6.04
C PHE A 173 -11.96 29.51 -5.94
N ARG A 174 -11.00 29.72 -6.86
CA ARG A 174 -9.94 30.74 -6.71
C ARG A 174 -9.20 30.61 -5.37
N ALA A 175 -9.07 29.40 -4.88
CA ALA A 175 -8.45 29.09 -3.61
C ALA A 175 -6.92 29.16 -3.76
N ALA A 176 -6.26 29.97 -2.94
CA ALA A 176 -4.81 30.03 -2.94
C ALA A 176 -4.20 28.71 -2.43
N ARG A 177 -2.95 28.44 -2.82
CA ARG A 177 -2.17 27.37 -2.19
C ARG A 177 -2.06 27.66 -0.68
N GLY A 178 -2.34 26.66 0.15
CA GLY A 178 -2.34 26.81 1.62
C GLY A 178 -3.64 27.37 2.22
N SER A 179 -4.67 27.70 1.41
CA SER A 179 -6.04 27.95 1.91
C SER A 179 -6.63 26.68 2.53
N ASN A 180 -7.57 26.82 3.45
CA ASN A 180 -8.21 25.67 4.10
C ASN A 180 -8.95 24.77 3.08
N ILE A 181 -9.61 25.39 2.07
CA ILE A 181 -10.27 24.64 0.99
C ILE A 181 -9.28 23.76 0.24
N ALA A 182 -8.18 24.34 -0.25
CA ALA A 182 -7.17 23.60 -0.99
C ALA A 182 -6.50 22.54 -0.11
N ARG A 183 -6.09 22.93 1.10
CA ARG A 183 -5.47 22.05 2.09
C ARG A 183 -6.35 20.87 2.44
N GLY A 184 -7.63 21.12 2.74
CA GLY A 184 -8.58 20.05 3.08
C GLY A 184 -8.85 19.09 1.94
N MET A 185 -8.98 19.56 0.68
CA MET A 185 -9.14 18.67 -0.47
C MET A 185 -7.93 17.76 -0.66
N PHE A 186 -6.70 18.29 -0.57
CA PHE A 186 -5.50 17.50 -0.76
C PHE A 186 -5.19 16.58 0.43
N LEU A 187 -5.52 16.96 1.66
CA LEU A 187 -5.42 16.07 2.81
C LEU A 187 -6.41 14.91 2.71
N ILE A 188 -7.67 15.20 2.35
CA ILE A 188 -8.70 14.15 2.29
C ILE A 188 -8.37 13.10 1.22
N LEU A 189 -8.03 13.53 -0.02
CA LEU A 189 -7.69 12.58 -1.10
C LEU A 189 -6.43 11.76 -0.77
N THR A 190 -5.47 12.34 -0.04
CA THR A 190 -4.23 11.67 0.37
C THR A 190 -4.51 10.60 1.43
N TYR A 191 -5.29 10.93 2.46
CA TYR A 191 -5.63 9.97 3.52
C TYR A 191 -6.62 8.90 3.05
N THR A 192 -7.62 9.24 2.25
CA THR A 192 -8.54 8.23 1.70
C THR A 192 -7.83 7.25 0.80
N GLY A 193 -6.96 7.75 -0.11
CA GLY A 193 -6.14 6.90 -0.95
C GLY A 193 -5.30 5.91 -0.16
N ASN A 194 -4.75 6.35 0.98
CA ASN A 194 -3.99 5.50 1.87
C ASN A 194 -4.86 4.48 2.65
N ILE A 195 -5.99 4.92 3.20
CA ILE A 195 -6.90 4.07 3.99
C ILE A 195 -7.50 2.98 3.10
N PHE A 196 -7.98 3.35 1.92
CA PHE A 196 -8.60 2.41 1.01
C PHE A 196 -7.61 1.47 0.31
N ASP A 197 -6.32 1.83 0.23
CA ASP A 197 -5.27 0.96 -0.33
C ASP A 197 -5.10 -0.34 0.46
N LYS A 198 -5.37 -0.31 1.77
CA LYS A 198 -5.38 -1.48 2.65
C LYS A 198 -6.70 -2.25 2.66
N MET A 199 -7.80 -1.58 2.34
CA MET A 199 -9.14 -2.14 2.48
C MET A 199 -9.38 -3.34 1.56
N ILE A 200 -8.75 -3.35 0.42
CA ILE A 200 -8.86 -4.43 -0.55
C ILE A 200 -7.53 -5.17 -0.72
N LEU A 201 -7.62 -6.46 -1.00
CA LEU A 201 -6.47 -7.28 -1.31
C LEU A 201 -6.02 -7.07 -2.77
N ALA A 202 -5.55 -5.85 -3.05
CA ALA A 202 -5.06 -5.45 -4.36
C ALA A 202 -3.97 -4.37 -4.27
N GLY A 203 -3.87 -3.62 -3.17
CA GLY A 203 -2.76 -2.71 -2.89
C GLY A 203 -1.47 -3.47 -2.56
N ALA A 204 -0.31 -2.87 -2.84
CA ALA A 204 0.98 -3.54 -2.68
C ALA A 204 1.25 -4.00 -1.24
N GLY A 205 0.90 -3.19 -0.23
CA GLY A 205 1.02 -3.56 1.19
C GLY A 205 0.12 -4.72 1.56
N ALA A 206 -1.17 -4.68 1.15
CA ALA A 206 -2.13 -5.74 1.41
C ALA A 206 -1.71 -7.08 0.76
N ILE A 207 -1.26 -7.04 -0.49
CA ILE A 207 -0.75 -8.22 -1.22
C ILE A 207 0.48 -8.80 -0.51
N THR A 208 1.42 -7.95 -0.09
CA THR A 208 2.62 -8.38 0.66
C THR A 208 2.24 -9.05 1.97
N ALA A 209 1.34 -8.46 2.74
CA ALA A 209 0.89 -9.02 4.01
C ALA A 209 0.18 -10.36 3.81
N ALA A 210 -0.79 -10.43 2.91
CA ALA A 210 -1.53 -11.67 2.63
C ALA A 210 -0.63 -12.78 2.08
N GLY A 211 0.30 -12.45 1.18
CA GLY A 211 1.29 -13.40 0.67
C GLY A 211 2.17 -13.96 1.79
N ALA A 212 2.66 -13.11 2.67
CA ALA A 212 3.43 -13.54 3.84
C ALA A 212 2.60 -14.38 4.84
N MET A 213 1.34 -14.00 5.09
CA MET A 213 0.43 -14.81 5.91
C MET A 213 0.19 -16.19 5.30
N THR A 214 -0.05 -16.27 3.99
CA THR A 214 -0.23 -17.54 3.30
C THR A 214 1.05 -18.37 3.37
N LYS A 215 2.19 -17.78 3.08
CA LYS A 215 3.48 -18.48 3.02
C LYS A 215 3.95 -18.97 4.38
N PHE A 216 4.04 -18.07 5.36
CA PHE A 216 4.62 -18.36 6.68
C PHE A 216 3.57 -18.80 7.69
N GLY A 217 2.32 -18.32 7.58
CA GLY A 217 1.19 -18.73 8.40
C GLY A 217 0.60 -20.10 7.99
N GLY A 218 0.74 -20.48 6.71
CA GLY A 218 0.14 -21.69 6.16
C GLY A 218 -1.38 -21.61 6.06
N ILE A 219 -1.92 -20.41 5.89
CA ILE A 219 -3.36 -20.13 5.84
C ILE A 219 -3.79 -19.61 4.47
N GLU A 220 -5.03 -19.86 4.10
CA GLU A 220 -5.65 -19.24 2.94
C GLU A 220 -6.19 -17.86 3.32
N VAL A 221 -5.79 -16.81 2.58
CA VAL A 221 -6.30 -15.45 2.75
C VAL A 221 -7.27 -15.14 1.62
N LEU A 222 -8.56 -15.23 1.90
CA LEU A 222 -9.62 -14.93 0.95
C LEU A 222 -9.77 -13.41 0.78
N TRP A 223 -9.99 -12.98 -0.45
CA TRP A 223 -10.19 -11.57 -0.80
C TRP A 223 -11.45 -11.00 -0.12
N GLY A 224 -12.53 -11.79 -0.13
CA GLY A 224 -13.79 -11.40 0.52
C GLY A 224 -13.64 -11.25 2.03
N VAL A 225 -12.95 -12.19 2.70
CA VAL A 225 -12.69 -12.12 4.16
C VAL A 225 -11.85 -10.88 4.48
N TRP A 226 -10.81 -10.61 3.68
CA TRP A 226 -9.99 -9.40 3.83
C TRP A 226 -10.83 -8.14 3.72
N LEU A 227 -11.61 -8.00 2.64
CA LEU A 227 -12.48 -6.84 2.44
C LEU A 227 -13.41 -6.62 3.65
N PHE A 228 -14.14 -7.64 4.05
CA PHE A 228 -15.11 -7.51 5.14
C PHE A 228 -14.44 -7.24 6.49
N ALA A 229 -13.25 -7.79 6.74
CA ALA A 229 -12.49 -7.47 7.96
C ALA A 229 -12.06 -5.99 8.03
N PHE A 230 -11.64 -5.40 6.90
CA PHE A 230 -11.14 -4.03 6.84
C PHE A 230 -12.22 -2.96 6.58
N LEU A 231 -13.29 -3.30 5.85
CA LEU A 231 -14.31 -2.35 5.40
C LEU A 231 -14.92 -1.49 6.52
N PRO A 232 -15.38 -2.05 7.66
CA PRO A 232 -16.02 -1.22 8.70
C PRO A 232 -15.06 -0.19 9.28
N CYS A 233 -13.81 -0.59 9.56
CA CYS A 233 -12.80 0.35 10.07
C CYS A 233 -12.47 1.42 9.04
N SER A 234 -12.28 1.05 7.78
CA SER A 234 -11.97 1.99 6.71
C SER A 234 -13.08 3.03 6.54
N ILE A 235 -14.35 2.61 6.56
CA ILE A 235 -15.49 3.54 6.46
C ILE A 235 -15.55 4.49 7.66
N VAL A 236 -15.42 3.97 8.89
CA VAL A 236 -15.42 4.82 10.10
C VAL A 236 -14.25 5.80 10.08
N THR A 237 -13.04 5.34 9.75
CA THR A 237 -11.85 6.18 9.72
C THR A 237 -11.95 7.26 8.65
N VAL A 238 -12.49 6.96 7.47
CA VAL A 238 -12.64 7.94 6.38
C VAL A 238 -13.73 8.96 6.72
N LEU A 239 -14.85 8.55 7.33
CA LEU A 239 -15.87 9.49 7.81
C LEU A 239 -15.33 10.38 8.93
N ALA A 240 -14.50 9.83 9.81
CA ALA A 240 -13.76 10.61 10.80
C ALA A 240 -12.79 11.58 10.15
N ALA A 241 -12.05 11.17 9.14
CA ALA A 241 -11.16 12.04 8.36
C ALA A 241 -11.92 13.20 7.72
N TRP A 242 -13.10 12.93 7.16
CA TRP A 242 -13.98 13.95 6.60
C TRP A 242 -14.42 14.97 7.65
N ARG A 243 -14.93 14.50 8.80
CA ARG A 243 -15.36 15.39 9.91
C ARG A 243 -14.19 16.18 10.49
N LEU A 244 -13.06 15.52 10.68
CA LEU A 244 -11.83 16.12 11.19
C LEU A 244 -11.30 17.22 10.24
N THR A 245 -11.31 16.96 8.93
CA THR A 245 -10.91 17.93 7.92
C THR A 245 -11.82 19.17 7.94
N LEU A 246 -13.13 18.98 8.03
CA LEU A 246 -14.09 20.10 8.15
C LEU A 246 -13.89 20.91 9.43
N TRP A 247 -13.50 20.27 10.52
CA TRP A 247 -13.26 20.94 11.80
C TRP A 247 -11.93 21.67 11.83
N LEU A 248 -10.86 21.06 11.31
CA LEU A 248 -9.51 21.63 11.34
C LEU A 248 -9.28 22.68 10.25
N TYR A 249 -9.94 22.54 9.12
CA TYR A 249 -9.79 23.36 7.92
C TYR A 249 -11.16 23.84 7.41
N PRO A 250 -11.86 24.69 8.19
CA PRO A 250 -13.14 25.24 7.76
C PRO A 250 -12.95 26.06 6.48
N PRO A 251 -13.91 25.99 5.53
CA PRO A 251 -13.79 26.67 4.26
C PRO A 251 -13.86 28.19 4.41
N GLU A 252 -13.11 28.92 3.59
CA GLU A 252 -13.17 30.38 3.48
C GLU A 252 -14.42 30.85 2.72
N GLN A 253 -15.09 29.94 2.00
CA GLN A 253 -16.33 30.21 1.24
C GLN A 253 -17.17 28.94 1.13
N ASP A 254 -18.49 29.07 1.13
CA ASP A 254 -19.42 27.95 1.30
C ASP A 254 -19.66 27.09 0.06
N GLY A 255 -19.36 27.55 -1.15
CA GLY A 255 -19.66 26.79 -2.34
C GLY A 255 -19.06 27.31 -3.64
N LEU A 256 -19.11 26.44 -4.65
CA LEU A 256 -18.73 26.70 -6.04
C LEU A 256 -19.97 27.07 -6.85
N SER A 257 -20.01 28.28 -7.35
CA SER A 257 -21.08 28.72 -8.26
C SER A 257 -21.08 27.97 -9.62
N ARG A 258 -19.94 27.36 -10.02
CA ARG A 258 -19.75 26.72 -11.34
C ARG A 258 -19.19 25.28 -11.30
N GLY A 259 -19.15 24.63 -10.16
CA GLY A 259 -18.58 23.28 -10.05
C GLY A 259 -19.35 22.24 -10.88
N HIS A 260 -20.66 22.34 -10.91
CA HIS A 260 -21.50 21.45 -11.71
C HIS A 260 -21.25 21.61 -13.23
N GLU A 261 -21.10 22.84 -13.72
CA GLU A 261 -20.80 23.14 -15.13
C GLU A 261 -19.43 22.59 -15.54
N TYR A 262 -18.45 22.64 -14.66
CA TYR A 262 -17.11 22.08 -14.91
C TYR A 262 -17.20 20.58 -15.20
N PHE A 263 -17.76 19.80 -14.28
CA PHE A 263 -17.86 18.34 -14.45
C PHE A 263 -18.73 17.94 -15.64
N GLN A 264 -19.82 18.68 -15.88
CA GLN A 264 -20.66 18.45 -17.06
C GLN A 264 -19.89 18.70 -18.36
N THR A 265 -19.06 19.73 -18.38
CA THR A 265 -18.23 20.07 -19.55
C THR A 265 -17.16 19.00 -19.79
N GLU A 266 -16.48 18.55 -18.75
CA GLU A 266 -15.46 17.50 -18.85
C GLU A 266 -16.06 16.16 -19.32
N LEU A 267 -17.23 15.76 -18.80
CA LEU A 267 -17.94 14.58 -19.28
C LEU A 267 -18.38 14.71 -20.73
N LYS A 268 -18.85 15.89 -21.16
CA LYS A 268 -19.19 16.15 -22.55
C LYS A 268 -17.98 16.04 -23.49
N LYS A 269 -16.81 16.53 -23.06
CA LYS A 269 -15.55 16.39 -23.82
C LYS A 269 -15.13 14.92 -23.99
N MET A 270 -15.42 14.06 -23.02
CA MET A 270 -15.14 12.63 -23.12
C MET A 270 -16.06 11.92 -24.14
N GLY A 271 -17.20 12.50 -24.47
CA GLY A 271 -18.16 11.93 -25.42
C GLY A 271 -18.85 10.65 -24.89
N PRO A 272 -19.45 9.84 -25.77
CA PRO A 272 -20.07 8.57 -25.41
C PRO A 272 -19.02 7.56 -24.93
N TRP A 273 -19.46 6.47 -24.30
CA TRP A 273 -18.59 5.39 -23.91
C TRP A 273 -17.78 4.85 -25.08
N SER A 274 -16.48 4.81 -24.95
CA SER A 274 -15.59 4.22 -25.93
C SER A 274 -15.59 2.69 -25.84
N VAL A 275 -15.16 2.03 -26.90
CA VAL A 275 -14.96 0.57 -26.89
C VAL A 275 -13.92 0.16 -25.83
N ALA A 276 -12.87 0.98 -25.64
CA ALA A 276 -11.85 0.74 -24.63
C ALA A 276 -12.43 0.82 -23.21
N GLU A 277 -13.24 1.84 -22.91
CA GLU A 277 -13.93 1.97 -21.62
C GLU A 277 -14.86 0.78 -21.33
N THR A 278 -15.63 0.35 -22.34
CA THR A 278 -16.53 -0.80 -22.20
C THR A 278 -15.77 -2.09 -21.91
N LYS A 279 -14.69 -2.36 -22.66
CA LYS A 279 -13.83 -3.53 -22.42
C LYS A 279 -13.17 -3.48 -21.04
N ALA A 280 -12.66 -2.31 -20.63
CA ALA A 280 -12.08 -2.11 -19.32
C ALA A 280 -13.10 -2.38 -18.21
N ALA A 281 -14.33 -1.85 -18.35
CA ALA A 281 -15.41 -2.08 -17.39
C ALA A 281 -15.78 -3.57 -17.28
N LEU A 282 -15.82 -4.29 -18.39
CA LEU A 282 -16.09 -5.73 -18.39
C LEU A 282 -14.95 -6.53 -17.73
N LEU A 283 -13.69 -6.25 -18.06
CA LEU A 283 -12.53 -6.93 -17.49
C LEU A 283 -12.44 -6.69 -15.98
N VAL A 284 -12.52 -5.43 -15.55
CA VAL A 284 -12.47 -5.06 -14.14
C VAL A 284 -13.69 -5.59 -13.38
N GLY A 285 -14.89 -5.50 -13.99
CA GLY A 285 -16.13 -6.03 -13.40
C GLY A 285 -16.04 -7.56 -13.20
N CYS A 286 -15.47 -8.28 -14.16
CA CYS A 286 -15.22 -9.72 -14.04
C CYS A 286 -14.22 -10.04 -12.91
N ALA A 287 -13.13 -9.27 -12.79
CA ALA A 287 -12.18 -9.44 -11.69
C ALA A 287 -12.85 -9.26 -10.32
N ILE A 288 -13.61 -8.17 -10.15
CA ILE A 288 -14.33 -7.87 -8.91
C ILE A 288 -15.35 -8.97 -8.59
N ALA A 289 -16.14 -9.39 -9.57
CA ALA A 289 -17.13 -10.45 -9.38
C ALA A 289 -16.48 -11.75 -8.90
N LEU A 290 -15.36 -12.18 -9.52
CA LEU A 290 -14.63 -13.35 -9.12
C LEU A 290 -13.98 -13.19 -7.73
N TRP A 291 -13.43 -12.05 -7.39
CA TRP A 291 -12.85 -11.81 -6.06
C TRP A 291 -13.89 -11.80 -4.94
N VAL A 292 -15.04 -11.15 -5.16
CA VAL A 292 -16.11 -11.08 -4.14
C VAL A 292 -16.76 -12.45 -3.91
N THR A 293 -16.70 -13.35 -4.90
CA THR A 293 -17.28 -14.70 -4.82
C THR A 293 -16.24 -15.78 -4.53
N ASP A 294 -15.02 -15.42 -4.13
CA ASP A 294 -13.92 -16.36 -3.89
C ASP A 294 -14.23 -17.42 -2.81
N PHE A 295 -15.08 -17.07 -1.83
CA PHE A 295 -15.60 -17.97 -0.81
C PHE A 295 -16.40 -19.16 -1.37
N TRP A 296 -16.88 -19.08 -2.61
CA TRP A 296 -17.65 -20.13 -3.26
C TRP A 296 -16.78 -21.04 -4.14
N HIS A 297 -15.90 -20.43 -4.96
CA HIS A 297 -15.13 -21.19 -5.96
C HIS A 297 -13.67 -21.44 -5.54
N HIS A 298 -13.18 -20.81 -4.49
CA HIS A 298 -11.82 -20.92 -3.96
C HIS A 298 -10.69 -20.74 -5.00
N ILE A 299 -10.96 -19.98 -6.09
CA ILE A 299 -9.91 -19.58 -7.05
C ILE A 299 -9.02 -18.54 -6.37
N PRO A 300 -7.70 -18.80 -6.27
CA PRO A 300 -6.81 -17.85 -5.61
C PRO A 300 -6.88 -16.46 -6.23
N PRO A 301 -6.91 -15.37 -5.44
CA PRO A 301 -6.97 -13.99 -5.95
C PRO A 301 -5.89 -13.66 -6.99
N THR A 302 -4.70 -14.24 -6.84
CA THR A 302 -3.58 -14.12 -7.80
C THR A 302 -3.93 -14.70 -9.17
N MET A 303 -4.60 -15.85 -9.21
CA MET A 303 -4.99 -16.49 -10.46
C MET A 303 -6.02 -15.64 -11.22
N VAL A 304 -7.00 -15.09 -10.51
CA VAL A 304 -7.99 -14.16 -11.09
C VAL A 304 -7.28 -12.92 -11.65
N ALA A 305 -6.40 -12.30 -10.85
CA ALA A 305 -5.68 -11.11 -11.27
C ALA A 305 -4.83 -11.36 -12.52
N LEU A 306 -4.03 -12.44 -12.52
CA LEU A 306 -3.20 -12.81 -13.67
C LEU A 306 -4.04 -13.10 -14.90
N GLY A 307 -5.12 -13.88 -14.77
CA GLY A 307 -6.02 -14.20 -15.87
C GLY A 307 -6.60 -12.94 -16.52
N ILE A 308 -7.13 -12.02 -15.72
CA ILE A 308 -7.71 -10.76 -16.21
C ILE A 308 -6.61 -9.81 -16.75
N GLY A 309 -5.48 -9.68 -16.03
CA GLY A 309 -4.37 -8.85 -16.48
C GLY A 309 -3.79 -9.29 -17.82
N LEU A 310 -3.64 -10.60 -18.02
CA LEU A 310 -3.19 -11.17 -19.30
C LEU A 310 -4.27 -11.05 -20.39
N ALA A 311 -5.56 -11.25 -20.05
CA ALA A 311 -6.65 -11.03 -20.99
C ALA A 311 -6.70 -9.58 -21.51
N ALA A 312 -6.29 -8.63 -20.68
CA ALA A 312 -6.21 -7.22 -21.07
C ALA A 312 -5.14 -6.93 -22.13
N LEU A 313 -4.17 -7.82 -22.31
CA LEU A 313 -3.11 -7.73 -23.33
C LEU A 313 -3.45 -8.48 -24.62
N LEU A 314 -4.54 -9.31 -24.63
CA LEU A 314 -4.88 -10.11 -25.78
C LEU A 314 -5.43 -9.25 -26.94
N PRO A 315 -5.04 -9.53 -28.19
CA PRO A 315 -5.64 -8.90 -29.35
C PRO A 315 -7.16 -9.04 -29.37
N ARG A 316 -7.88 -8.00 -29.74
CA ARG A 316 -9.36 -7.90 -29.83
C ARG A 316 -10.11 -7.85 -28.51
N ILE A 317 -9.66 -8.57 -27.46
CA ILE A 317 -10.27 -8.57 -26.11
C ILE A 317 -9.70 -7.41 -25.29
N GLY A 318 -8.37 -7.28 -25.31
CA GLY A 318 -7.62 -6.38 -24.46
C GLY A 318 -7.77 -4.90 -24.78
N VAL A 319 -7.25 -4.12 -23.87
CA VAL A 319 -7.18 -2.65 -23.90
C VAL A 319 -5.72 -2.19 -23.93
N LEU A 320 -4.80 -3.05 -23.45
CA LEU A 320 -3.38 -2.76 -23.32
C LEU A 320 -2.57 -3.32 -24.48
N GLY A 321 -1.47 -2.65 -24.80
CA GLY A 321 -0.48 -3.11 -25.75
C GLY A 321 0.91 -3.31 -25.14
N PRO A 322 1.90 -3.80 -25.92
CA PRO A 322 3.27 -4.01 -25.44
C PRO A 322 3.92 -2.73 -24.90
N ASP A 323 3.57 -1.57 -25.45
CA ASP A 323 4.12 -0.28 -25.00
C ASP A 323 3.59 0.13 -23.64
N ASP A 324 2.37 -0.25 -23.29
CA ASP A 324 1.82 -0.02 -21.96
C ASP A 324 2.57 -0.85 -20.92
N MET A 325 2.93 -2.10 -21.24
CA MET A 325 3.76 -2.93 -20.36
C MET A 325 5.14 -2.31 -20.10
N ARG A 326 5.75 -1.67 -21.10
CA ARG A 326 7.06 -1.00 -20.93
C ARG A 326 7.00 0.20 -19.98
N ARG A 327 5.82 0.78 -19.79
CA ARG A 327 5.58 1.92 -18.88
C ARG A 327 5.32 1.52 -17.45
N LEU A 328 5.12 0.22 -17.17
CA LEU A 328 4.93 -0.25 -15.79
C LEU A 328 6.19 -0.02 -14.97
N ASN A 329 6.01 0.45 -13.75
CA ASN A 329 7.09 0.48 -12.77
C ASN A 329 7.21 -0.89 -12.10
N TYR A 330 8.17 -1.70 -12.52
CA TYR A 330 8.41 -3.05 -11.98
C TYR A 330 9.09 -3.06 -10.61
N MET A 331 9.63 -1.93 -10.14
CA MET A 331 10.38 -1.87 -8.88
C MET A 331 9.59 -2.37 -7.67
N PRO A 332 8.28 -2.04 -7.48
CA PRO A 332 7.51 -2.63 -6.40
C PRO A 332 7.35 -4.15 -6.49
N VAL A 333 7.27 -4.71 -7.70
CA VAL A 333 7.16 -6.16 -7.91
C VAL A 333 8.45 -6.86 -7.48
N PHE A 334 9.60 -6.33 -7.88
CA PHE A 334 10.92 -6.83 -7.49
C PHE A 334 11.12 -6.72 -5.99
N PHE A 335 10.78 -5.58 -5.40
CA PHE A 335 10.90 -5.37 -3.96
C PHE A 335 10.07 -6.39 -3.15
N VAL A 336 8.84 -6.70 -3.57
CA VAL A 336 8.02 -7.74 -2.92
C VAL A 336 8.67 -9.11 -3.07
N ALA A 337 9.20 -9.45 -4.25
CA ALA A 337 9.91 -10.71 -4.47
C ALA A 337 11.13 -10.84 -3.55
N GLU A 338 11.90 -9.77 -3.39
CA GLU A 338 13.09 -9.71 -2.52
C GLU A 338 12.72 -9.84 -1.04
N ALA A 339 11.65 -9.17 -0.60
CA ALA A 339 11.15 -9.27 0.77
C ALA A 339 10.70 -10.71 1.11
N VAL A 340 10.00 -11.38 0.17
CA VAL A 340 9.64 -12.80 0.32
C VAL A 340 10.87 -13.68 0.32
N SER A 341 11.85 -13.44 -0.56
CA SER A 341 13.13 -14.16 -0.58
C SER A 341 13.87 -14.06 0.76
N MET A 342 13.95 -12.85 1.31
CA MET A 342 14.55 -12.59 2.62
C MET A 342 13.86 -13.40 3.72
N GLY A 343 12.53 -13.44 3.76
CA GLY A 343 11.76 -14.26 4.70
C GLY A 343 12.09 -15.75 4.58
N ASN A 344 12.17 -16.27 3.34
CA ASN A 344 12.54 -17.67 3.08
C ASN A 344 13.98 -17.99 3.51
N VAL A 345 14.92 -17.05 3.34
CA VAL A 345 16.30 -17.20 3.82
C VAL A 345 16.33 -17.26 5.34
N LEU A 346 15.58 -16.39 6.02
CA LEU A 346 15.48 -16.44 7.50
C LEU A 346 14.91 -17.76 7.99
N GLU A 347 13.89 -18.29 7.31
CA GLU A 347 13.33 -19.62 7.64
C GLU A 347 14.38 -20.72 7.42
N ALA A 348 15.01 -20.77 6.25
CA ALA A 348 16.02 -21.77 5.90
C ALA A 348 17.24 -21.77 6.82
N THR A 349 17.63 -20.59 7.32
CA THR A 349 18.76 -20.42 8.26
C THR A 349 18.35 -20.52 9.73
N LYS A 350 17.08 -20.81 10.04
CA LYS A 350 16.47 -20.78 11.38
C LYS A 350 16.57 -19.41 12.07
N GLY A 351 16.89 -18.36 11.32
CA GLY A 351 16.97 -16.98 11.82
C GLY A 351 15.59 -16.44 12.21
N LEU A 352 14.52 -16.91 11.54
CA LEU A 352 13.15 -16.48 11.84
C LEU A 352 12.81 -16.72 13.31
N ASN A 353 13.01 -17.94 13.82
CA ASN A 353 12.71 -18.30 15.22
C ASN A 353 13.55 -17.48 16.22
N VAL A 354 14.82 -17.22 15.91
CA VAL A 354 15.69 -16.40 16.78
C VAL A 354 15.13 -14.97 16.86
N LEU A 355 14.81 -14.35 15.73
CA LEU A 355 14.24 -13.01 15.70
C LEU A 355 12.87 -12.95 16.38
N THR A 356 12.00 -13.92 16.13
CA THR A 356 10.70 -14.01 16.79
C THR A 356 10.84 -14.04 18.29
N THR A 357 11.72 -14.89 18.82
CA THR A 357 11.99 -14.98 20.27
C THR A 357 12.49 -13.64 20.80
N VAL A 358 13.46 -13.01 20.14
CA VAL A 358 14.02 -11.72 20.61
C VAL A 358 12.97 -10.61 20.58
N VAL A 359 12.17 -10.53 19.51
CA VAL A 359 11.20 -9.44 19.33
C VAL A 359 9.98 -9.62 20.24
N PHE A 360 9.46 -10.84 20.40
CA PHE A 360 8.22 -11.07 21.14
C PHE A 360 8.42 -11.38 22.62
N HIS A 361 9.60 -11.85 23.05
CA HIS A 361 9.86 -12.25 24.43
C HIS A 361 9.49 -11.20 25.48
N TRP A 362 9.74 -9.94 25.21
CA TRP A 362 9.45 -8.84 26.15
C TRP A 362 7.97 -8.43 26.18
N ILE A 363 7.18 -8.71 25.14
CA ILE A 363 5.74 -8.40 25.08
C ILE A 363 4.86 -9.61 25.43
N GLU A 364 5.38 -10.83 25.29
CA GLU A 364 4.67 -12.08 25.50
C GLU A 364 3.92 -12.15 26.85
N PRO A 365 4.50 -11.74 28.01
CA PRO A 365 3.79 -11.77 29.29
C PRO A 365 2.53 -10.93 29.35
N TYR A 366 2.38 -9.97 28.43
CA TYR A 366 1.25 -9.06 28.37
C TYR A 366 0.18 -9.49 27.34
N LEU A 367 0.45 -10.48 26.50
CA LEU A 367 -0.47 -11.01 25.48
C LEU A 367 -1.44 -12.04 26.09
N THR A 368 -2.24 -11.61 27.07
CA THR A 368 -3.04 -12.52 27.92
C THR A 368 -4.47 -12.73 27.43
N ASN A 369 -5.02 -11.80 26.66
CA ASN A 369 -6.38 -11.86 26.13
C ASN A 369 -6.48 -11.06 24.82
N ILE A 370 -7.61 -11.21 24.11
CA ILE A 370 -7.79 -10.60 22.79
C ILE A 370 -7.66 -9.07 22.81
N PHE A 371 -8.06 -8.40 23.87
CA PHE A 371 -7.93 -6.96 23.99
C PHE A 371 -6.46 -6.54 24.16
N SER A 372 -5.72 -7.21 25.05
CA SER A 372 -4.29 -6.93 25.25
C SER A 372 -3.48 -7.29 24.00
N ILE A 373 -3.78 -8.42 23.34
CA ILE A 373 -3.14 -8.81 22.08
C ILE A 373 -3.38 -7.72 21.03
N THR A 374 -4.63 -7.29 20.82
CA THR A 374 -4.97 -6.25 19.84
C THR A 374 -4.25 -4.94 20.15
N ALA A 375 -4.28 -4.49 21.42
CA ALA A 375 -3.67 -3.22 21.80
C ALA A 375 -2.15 -3.24 21.63
N ILE A 376 -1.49 -4.29 22.12
CA ILE A 376 -0.04 -4.38 22.09
C ILE A 376 0.47 -4.55 20.65
N LEU A 377 -0.11 -5.46 19.89
CA LEU A 377 0.30 -5.67 18.50
C LEU A 377 0.07 -4.42 17.66
N TYR A 378 -1.05 -3.71 17.84
CA TYR A 378 -1.31 -2.46 17.13
C TYR A 378 -0.21 -1.42 17.40
N TRP A 379 0.08 -1.13 18.67
CA TRP A 379 1.05 -0.08 19.01
C TRP A 379 2.50 -0.50 18.72
N VAL A 380 2.84 -1.77 18.88
CA VAL A 380 4.18 -2.29 18.52
C VAL A 380 4.39 -2.19 17.01
N ALA A 381 3.41 -2.62 16.21
CA ALA A 381 3.46 -2.51 14.75
C ALA A 381 3.50 -1.04 14.29
N PHE A 382 2.71 -0.17 14.92
CA PHE A 382 2.74 1.27 14.64
C PHE A 382 4.14 1.87 14.93
N VAL A 383 4.73 1.57 16.08
CA VAL A 383 6.10 2.03 16.41
C VAL A 383 7.12 1.45 15.44
N TYR A 384 7.00 0.16 15.09
CA TYR A 384 7.88 -0.47 14.11
C TYR A 384 7.81 0.22 12.74
N HIS A 385 6.63 0.70 12.33
CA HIS A 385 6.45 1.43 11.08
C HIS A 385 7.15 2.81 11.06
N PHE A 386 7.51 3.40 12.20
CA PHE A 386 8.38 4.59 12.22
C PHE A 386 9.81 4.30 11.78
N LEU A 387 10.26 3.08 11.97
CA LEU A 387 11.62 2.68 11.61
C LEU A 387 11.76 2.36 10.12
N LEU A 388 10.65 2.05 9.44
CA LEU A 388 10.65 1.63 8.04
C LEU A 388 9.91 2.64 7.16
N ALA A 389 10.57 3.08 6.11
CA ALA A 389 10.09 4.13 5.22
C ALA A 389 8.93 3.71 4.30
N SER A 390 8.58 2.42 4.28
CA SER A 390 7.56 1.88 3.39
C SER A 390 6.71 0.84 4.08
N GLU A 391 5.38 0.91 3.87
CA GLU A 391 4.45 -0.11 4.35
C GLU A 391 4.80 -1.51 3.84
N ILE A 392 5.26 -1.62 2.59
CA ILE A 392 5.64 -2.90 2.00
C ILE A 392 6.85 -3.48 2.75
N SER A 393 7.90 -2.66 3.02
CA SER A 393 9.06 -3.11 3.80
C SER A 393 8.68 -3.47 5.24
N MET A 394 7.82 -2.68 5.87
CA MET A 394 7.33 -2.96 7.21
C MET A 394 6.63 -4.32 7.28
N LEU A 395 5.68 -4.58 6.39
CA LEU A 395 4.90 -5.82 6.37
C LEU A 395 5.75 -7.01 5.91
N GLY A 396 6.58 -6.84 4.86
CA GLY A 396 7.44 -7.89 4.34
C GLY A 396 8.47 -8.38 5.35
N THR A 397 9.00 -7.49 6.22
CA THR A 397 9.97 -7.86 7.26
C THR A 397 9.33 -8.43 8.51
N SER A 398 8.13 -8.00 8.88
CA SER A 398 7.53 -8.29 10.19
C SER A 398 6.45 -9.38 10.16
N ILE A 399 5.65 -9.50 9.10
CA ILE A 399 4.61 -10.54 9.04
C ILE A 399 5.17 -11.97 9.20
N PRO A 400 6.32 -12.34 8.60
CA PRO A 400 6.90 -13.66 8.87
C PRO A 400 7.12 -13.92 10.36
N LEU A 401 7.59 -12.93 11.13
CA LEU A 401 7.80 -13.03 12.58
C LEU A 401 6.48 -13.20 13.34
N VAL A 402 5.45 -12.43 12.95
CA VAL A 402 4.09 -12.53 13.54
C VAL A 402 3.48 -13.90 13.27
N MET A 403 3.69 -14.45 12.07
CA MET A 403 3.21 -15.79 11.71
C MET A 403 3.90 -16.91 12.48
N ASP A 404 5.22 -16.81 12.61
CA ASP A 404 6.01 -17.76 13.40
C ASP A 404 5.59 -17.74 14.87
N TYR A 405 5.40 -16.55 15.44
CA TYR A 405 4.89 -16.37 16.80
C TYR A 405 3.48 -16.98 16.96
N ALA A 406 2.57 -16.68 16.05
CA ALA A 406 1.21 -17.21 16.09
C ALA A 406 1.19 -18.75 16.09
N LYS A 407 1.96 -19.38 15.19
CA LYS A 407 2.05 -20.85 15.07
C LYS A 407 2.66 -21.49 16.33
N THR A 408 3.72 -20.90 16.85
CA THR A 408 4.43 -21.43 18.04
C THR A 408 3.56 -21.40 19.29
N HIS A 409 2.67 -20.40 19.40
CA HIS A 409 1.81 -20.21 20.59
C HIS A 409 0.35 -20.68 20.36
N GLY A 410 0.07 -21.31 19.23
CA GLY A 410 -1.30 -21.81 18.91
C GLY A 410 -2.35 -20.71 18.77
N LEU A 411 -1.93 -19.49 18.39
CA LEU A 411 -2.82 -18.36 18.13
C LEU A 411 -3.27 -18.37 16.66
N ASN A 412 -4.39 -17.70 16.35
CA ASN A 412 -4.88 -17.61 14.97
C ASN A 412 -3.98 -16.71 14.11
N PRO A 413 -3.24 -17.27 13.11
CA PRO A 413 -2.33 -16.48 12.29
C PRO A 413 -3.04 -15.40 11.47
N LEU A 414 -4.27 -15.67 10.98
CA LEU A 414 -5.05 -14.69 10.23
C LEU A 414 -5.40 -13.48 11.10
N GLN A 415 -5.88 -13.73 12.32
CA GLN A 415 -6.24 -12.67 13.26
C GLN A 415 -5.04 -11.77 13.62
N LEU A 416 -3.90 -12.38 13.99
CA LEU A 416 -2.70 -11.62 14.33
C LEU A 416 -2.14 -10.85 13.14
N GLY A 417 -2.10 -11.49 11.98
CA GLY A 417 -1.65 -10.87 10.74
C GLY A 417 -2.51 -9.68 10.32
N LEU A 418 -3.83 -9.79 10.45
CA LEU A 418 -4.75 -8.68 10.16
C LEU A 418 -4.58 -7.53 11.17
N ILE A 419 -4.47 -7.81 12.48
CA ILE A 419 -4.22 -6.76 13.50
C ILE A 419 -2.93 -6.00 13.17
N TRP A 420 -1.85 -6.74 12.87
CA TRP A 420 -0.56 -6.15 12.51
C TRP A 420 -0.62 -5.30 11.25
N THR A 421 -1.30 -5.79 10.23
CA THR A 421 -1.50 -5.07 8.96
C THR A 421 -2.34 -3.81 9.16
N PHE A 422 -3.33 -3.84 10.05
CA PHE A 422 -4.12 -2.66 10.42
C PHE A 422 -3.24 -1.54 10.96
N ALA A 423 -2.34 -1.88 11.85
CA ALA A 423 -1.45 -0.91 12.50
C ALA A 423 -0.49 -0.22 11.51
N ALA A 424 -0.15 -0.87 10.39
CA ALA A 424 0.57 -0.23 9.30
C ALA A 424 -0.18 0.95 8.67
N GLY A 425 -1.48 1.07 8.95
CA GLY A 425 -2.32 2.17 8.51
C GLY A 425 -2.16 3.47 9.27
N GLY A 426 -1.76 3.42 10.51
CA GLY A 426 -1.42 4.60 11.30
C GLY A 426 -0.20 5.31 10.74
N LYS A 427 -0.41 6.42 10.02
CA LYS A 427 0.66 7.14 9.31
C LYS A 427 0.64 8.61 9.65
N LEU A 428 1.78 9.12 10.10
CA LEU A 428 1.99 10.51 10.51
C LEU A 428 2.88 11.28 9.55
N PHE A 429 3.81 10.58 8.89
CA PHE A 429 4.82 11.20 8.06
C PHE A 429 4.71 10.77 6.61
N ALA A 430 5.04 11.66 5.68
CA ALA A 430 4.94 11.39 4.26
C ALA A 430 5.73 10.12 3.84
N TYR A 431 6.92 9.91 4.41
CA TYR A 431 7.80 8.80 4.05
C TYR A 431 7.21 7.41 4.34
N GLN A 432 6.22 7.31 5.24
CA GLN A 432 5.62 6.02 5.63
C GLN A 432 4.76 5.40 4.51
N SER A 433 4.41 6.15 3.47
CA SER A 433 3.62 5.63 2.35
C SER A 433 3.88 6.41 1.07
N GLY A 434 4.07 5.70 -0.04
CA GLY A 434 4.13 6.32 -1.35
C GLY A 434 2.91 7.17 -1.69
N VAL A 435 1.72 6.78 -1.22
CA VAL A 435 0.46 7.54 -1.37
C VAL A 435 0.58 8.91 -0.67
N LEU A 436 1.12 8.93 0.56
CA LEU A 436 1.32 10.19 1.29
C LEU A 436 2.40 11.06 0.64
N ILE A 437 3.49 10.46 0.14
CA ILE A 437 4.55 11.18 -0.58
C ILE A 437 3.95 11.91 -1.79
N VAL A 438 3.17 11.20 -2.60
CA VAL A 438 2.56 11.79 -3.80
C VAL A 438 1.57 12.89 -3.42
N GLY A 439 0.68 12.66 -2.47
CA GLY A 439 -0.25 13.70 -2.01
C GLY A 439 0.47 14.95 -1.49
N TYR A 440 1.53 14.75 -0.70
CA TYR A 440 2.36 15.83 -0.16
C TYR A 440 3.13 16.61 -1.24
N SER A 441 3.60 15.93 -2.28
CA SER A 441 4.41 16.54 -3.37
C SER A 441 3.68 17.62 -4.16
N TYR A 442 2.34 17.63 -4.14
CA TYR A 442 1.55 18.71 -4.76
C TYR A 442 1.68 20.05 -4.04
N GLY A 443 2.13 20.10 -2.78
CA GLY A 443 2.46 21.31 -2.04
C GLY A 443 1.26 22.16 -1.60
N TYR A 444 0.08 21.55 -1.40
CA TYR A 444 -1.13 22.24 -0.93
C TYR A 444 -1.31 22.20 0.59
N PHE A 445 -0.58 21.35 1.29
CA PHE A 445 -0.57 21.22 2.75
C PHE A 445 0.85 21.01 3.27
N GLU A 446 1.06 21.21 4.56
CA GLU A 446 2.36 21.12 5.22
C GLU A 446 2.53 19.78 5.96
N ALA A 447 3.78 19.41 6.30
CA ALA A 447 4.07 18.20 7.07
C ALA A 447 3.34 18.15 8.43
N ARG A 448 3.18 19.32 9.08
CA ARG A 448 2.41 19.42 10.33
C ARG A 448 0.93 19.04 10.17
N ASP A 449 0.35 19.27 9.00
CA ASP A 449 -1.03 18.93 8.71
C ASP A 449 -1.20 17.39 8.62
N LEU A 450 -0.21 16.70 8.02
CA LEU A 450 -0.17 15.24 8.05
C LEU A 450 -0.09 14.70 9.47
N VAL A 451 0.85 15.21 10.27
CA VAL A 451 1.00 14.75 11.67
C VAL A 451 -0.30 14.98 12.45
N ARG A 452 -0.91 16.15 12.29
CA ARG A 452 -2.12 16.51 13.01
C ARG A 452 -3.32 15.62 12.66
N VAL A 453 -3.56 15.39 11.38
CA VAL A 453 -4.66 14.53 10.91
C VAL A 453 -4.33 13.07 11.19
N GLY A 454 -3.12 12.63 10.87
CA GLY A 454 -2.68 11.24 11.03
C GLY A 454 -2.71 10.76 12.48
N ALA A 455 -2.32 11.62 13.43
CA ALA A 455 -2.38 11.26 14.85
C ALA A 455 -3.82 10.96 15.32
N TRP A 456 -4.78 11.80 14.93
CA TRP A 456 -6.19 11.53 15.24
C TRP A 456 -6.70 10.26 14.56
N LEU A 457 -6.38 10.05 13.29
CA LEU A 457 -6.82 8.86 12.56
C LEU A 457 -6.22 7.58 13.14
N THR A 458 -4.95 7.60 13.55
CA THR A 458 -4.29 6.45 14.21
C THR A 458 -5.00 6.06 15.50
N VAL A 459 -5.38 7.04 16.33
CA VAL A 459 -6.13 6.78 17.58
C VAL A 459 -7.52 6.26 17.27
N ILE A 460 -8.21 6.83 16.27
CA ILE A 460 -9.54 6.40 15.86
C ILE A 460 -9.51 4.96 15.32
N GLU A 461 -8.54 4.64 14.45
CA GLU A 461 -8.34 3.27 13.94
C GLU A 461 -8.10 2.28 15.09
N PHE A 462 -7.26 2.65 16.06
CA PHE A 462 -7.03 1.82 17.24
C PHE A 462 -8.33 1.54 18.02
N VAL A 463 -9.10 2.58 18.33
CA VAL A 463 -10.36 2.42 19.07
C VAL A 463 -11.35 1.56 18.29
N VAL A 464 -11.47 1.77 16.99
CA VAL A 464 -12.35 0.97 16.14
C VAL A 464 -11.89 -0.48 16.09
N LEU A 465 -10.58 -0.73 15.96
CA LEU A 465 -10.02 -2.08 15.95
C LEU A 465 -10.25 -2.81 17.28
N MET A 466 -10.13 -2.11 18.42
CA MET A 466 -10.46 -2.66 19.76
C MET A 466 -11.91 -3.11 19.89
N LEU A 467 -12.81 -2.62 19.05
CA LEU A 467 -14.20 -3.09 18.98
C LEU A 467 -14.40 -4.17 17.91
N LEU A 468 -13.76 -4.03 16.75
CA LEU A 468 -13.96 -4.96 15.64
C LEU A 468 -13.37 -6.34 15.92
N VAL A 469 -12.17 -6.40 16.48
CA VAL A 469 -11.47 -7.67 16.71
C VAL A 469 -12.23 -8.60 17.65
N PRO A 470 -12.69 -8.17 18.84
CA PRO A 470 -13.39 -9.08 19.74
C PRO A 470 -14.87 -9.31 19.41
N PHE A 471 -15.55 -8.36 18.73
CA PHE A 471 -17.01 -8.42 18.55
C PHE A 471 -17.47 -8.67 17.11
N TYR A 472 -16.74 -8.16 16.11
CA TYR A 472 -17.14 -8.26 14.71
C TYR A 472 -16.42 -9.38 13.97
N TRP A 473 -15.10 -9.52 14.15
CA TRP A 473 -14.33 -10.53 13.43
C TRP A 473 -14.75 -11.98 13.73
N PRO A 474 -15.20 -12.34 14.96
CA PRO A 474 -15.77 -13.66 15.20
C PRO A 474 -16.97 -14.00 14.32
N LEU A 475 -17.77 -13.00 13.90
CA LEU A 475 -18.88 -13.19 12.96
C LEU A 475 -18.40 -13.54 11.54
N LEU A 476 -17.16 -13.22 11.22
CA LEU A 476 -16.48 -13.59 9.96
C LEU A 476 -15.69 -14.90 10.07
N GLY A 477 -15.75 -15.59 11.23
CA GLY A 477 -14.95 -16.80 11.48
C GLY A 477 -13.48 -16.51 11.82
N ILE A 478 -13.13 -15.28 12.16
CA ILE A 478 -11.76 -14.86 12.56
C ILE A 478 -11.72 -14.76 14.09
N HIS A 479 -11.25 -15.81 14.77
CA HIS A 479 -11.22 -15.90 16.24
C HIS A 479 -10.07 -16.76 16.77
#